data_afc3f5fb1f5946b9f67dd601f91893d1
#
_entry.id   afc3f5fb1f5946b9f67dd601f91893d1
#
_cell.length_a   1.000
_cell.length_b   1.000
_cell.length_c   1.000
_cell.angle_alpha   90.00
_cell.angle_beta   90.00
_cell.angle_gamma   90.00
#
_symmetry.space_group_name_H-M   'P 1'
#
loop_
_entity.id
_entity.type
_entity.pdbx_description
1 polymer ?
#
loop_
_entity_poly.entity_id
_entity_poly.type
_entity_poly.pdbx_seq_one_letter_code
_entity_poly.pdbx_strand_id
1 'polypeptide(L)'
;MSNNKLDILLRPLIKEGLKLTPIADGSAVSASCNSKFGGLPYAEAGDCWPSCPTCKKELTFINQIFDEKEDTLFVFFYCNECGPWGLGDEEKGQWIARQYKKPAIENISEIQRKNKDEFPITACSVSTASAMILPDWEGIDSVSEEVSDLCCEIDDDSPWEVYEEGVIRAKCLNDYSTILGGYPRYVQGEASATCVKCNSEMEFYAQIDSEDEAELMWGDVGLVYFYRCSEHKDEIHLELQCH
;
A
#
# COMPACT_ATOMS: atom_id res chain seq x y z
N MET A 1 31.05 15.91 -11.27
CA MET A 1 31.30 16.02 -9.80
C MET A 1 29.95 16.05 -9.02
N SER A 2 28.94 16.75 -9.49
CA SER A 2 27.61 16.85 -8.85
C SER A 2 26.87 15.51 -8.70
N ASN A 3 26.85 14.68 -9.73
CA ASN A 3 26.18 13.37 -9.67
C ASN A 3 26.77 12.43 -8.60
N ASN A 4 28.10 12.49 -8.37
CA ASN A 4 28.73 11.69 -7.31
C ASN A 4 28.34 12.18 -5.89
N LYS A 5 28.08 13.48 -5.71
CA LYS A 5 27.60 14.03 -4.43
C LYS A 5 26.15 13.55 -4.18
N LEU A 6 25.28 13.62 -5.19
CA LEU A 6 23.90 13.14 -5.09
C LEU A 6 23.85 11.64 -4.75
N ASP A 7 24.61 10.80 -5.45
CA ASP A 7 24.66 9.36 -5.19
C ASP A 7 25.13 9.03 -3.75
N ILE A 8 26.01 9.87 -3.17
CA ILE A 8 26.44 9.72 -1.76
C ILE A 8 25.32 10.06 -0.79
N LEU A 9 24.55 11.12 -1.08
CA LEU A 9 23.41 11.55 -0.24
C LEU A 9 22.23 10.59 -0.33
N LEU A 10 21.96 10.01 -1.49
CA LEU A 10 20.86 9.07 -1.69
C LEU A 10 21.08 7.73 -0.99
N ARG A 11 22.34 7.25 -0.95
CA ARG A 11 22.66 5.91 -0.42
C ARG A 11 22.12 5.63 1.00
N PRO A 12 22.26 6.51 2.01
CA PRO A 12 21.74 6.26 3.35
C PRO A 12 20.21 6.32 3.44
N LEU A 13 19.54 6.88 2.44
CA LEU A 13 18.07 6.99 2.39
C LEU A 13 17.40 5.73 1.85
N ILE A 14 18.18 4.84 1.21
CA ILE A 14 17.61 3.62 0.62
C ILE A 14 17.03 2.72 1.70
N LYS A 15 15.75 2.37 1.58
CA LYS A 15 15.08 1.36 2.39
C LYS A 15 14.76 0.13 1.55
N GLU A 16 14.77 -1.04 2.18
CA GLU A 16 14.29 -2.27 1.58
C GLU A 16 12.77 -2.36 1.74
N GLY A 17 12.09 -2.68 0.64
CA GLY A 17 10.68 -3.01 0.59
C GLY A 17 10.46 -4.32 -0.18
N LEU A 18 9.22 -4.77 -0.21
CA LEU A 18 8.77 -5.95 -0.94
C LEU A 18 7.82 -5.51 -2.04
N LYS A 19 8.21 -5.67 -3.32
CA LYS A 19 7.30 -5.50 -4.45
C LYS A 19 6.42 -6.74 -4.58
N LEU A 20 5.11 -6.50 -4.72
CA LEU A 20 4.10 -7.53 -4.88
C LEU A 20 3.50 -7.40 -6.29
N THR A 21 3.61 -8.44 -7.10
CA THR A 21 3.09 -8.43 -8.47
C THR A 21 1.99 -9.48 -8.60
N PRO A 22 0.75 -9.09 -8.90
CA PRO A 22 -0.34 -10.05 -9.09
C PRO A 22 -0.12 -10.89 -10.37
N ILE A 23 -0.55 -12.14 -10.30
CA ILE A 23 -0.51 -13.11 -11.40
C ILE A 23 -1.87 -13.75 -11.54
N ALA A 24 -2.54 -13.53 -12.65
CA ALA A 24 -3.86 -14.09 -12.96
C ALA A 24 -3.76 -15.56 -13.40
N ASP A 25 -3.35 -16.44 -12.48
CA ASP A 25 -3.14 -17.89 -12.72
C ASP A 25 -4.29 -18.79 -12.26
N GLY A 26 -5.34 -18.18 -11.68
CA GLY A 26 -6.52 -18.88 -11.16
C GLY A 26 -6.27 -19.71 -9.89
N SER A 27 -5.09 -19.66 -9.28
CA SER A 27 -4.74 -20.45 -8.10
C SER A 27 -5.24 -19.82 -6.78
N ALA A 28 -5.50 -18.52 -6.77
CA ALA A 28 -5.78 -17.73 -5.55
C ALA A 28 -7.27 -17.67 -5.15
N VAL A 29 -8.14 -18.53 -5.68
CA VAL A 29 -9.59 -18.47 -5.43
C VAL A 29 -9.92 -18.80 -3.97
N SER A 30 -9.29 -19.82 -3.38
CA SER A 30 -9.55 -20.29 -2.01
C SER A 30 -8.88 -19.43 -0.95
N ALA A 31 -9.42 -19.45 0.28
CA ALA A 31 -8.77 -18.83 1.43
C ALA A 31 -7.39 -19.45 1.68
N SER A 32 -6.42 -18.62 2.03
CA SER A 32 -5.03 -19.04 2.26
C SER A 32 -4.32 -18.03 3.18
N CYS A 33 -3.12 -18.38 3.66
CA CYS A 33 -2.24 -17.48 4.41
C CYS A 33 -1.32 -16.65 3.48
N ASN A 34 -1.34 -16.90 2.17
CA ASN A 34 -0.44 -16.23 1.21
C ASN A 34 -0.96 -14.85 0.82
N SER A 35 -0.05 -13.98 0.39
CA SER A 35 -0.41 -12.74 -0.29
C SER A 35 -1.17 -13.06 -1.58
N LYS A 36 -2.25 -12.30 -1.84
CA LYS A 36 -3.07 -12.46 -3.05
C LYS A 36 -4.02 -11.30 -3.24
N PHE A 37 -4.60 -11.19 -4.43
CA PHE A 37 -5.76 -10.34 -4.74
C PHE A 37 -7.00 -11.20 -4.95
N GLY A 38 -8.17 -10.66 -4.62
CA GLY A 38 -9.46 -11.29 -4.88
C GLY A 38 -9.64 -12.71 -4.32
N GLY A 39 -10.69 -13.40 -4.76
CA GLY A 39 -11.05 -14.72 -4.25
C GLY A 39 -11.62 -14.69 -2.82
N LEU A 40 -11.39 -15.75 -2.04
CA LEU A 40 -11.80 -15.81 -0.64
C LEU A 40 -10.68 -15.30 0.28
N PRO A 41 -10.98 -14.33 1.18
CA PRO A 41 -9.99 -13.82 2.14
C PRO A 41 -9.63 -14.85 3.19
N TYR A 42 -8.47 -14.67 3.82
CA TYR A 42 -8.19 -15.29 5.11
C TYR A 42 -9.14 -14.73 6.17
N ALA A 43 -9.67 -15.60 6.99
CA ALA A 43 -10.47 -15.25 8.15
C ALA A 43 -10.34 -16.35 9.21
N GLU A 44 -10.59 -16.02 10.47
CA GLU A 44 -10.56 -16.94 11.60
C GLU A 44 -11.95 -17.16 12.20
N ALA A 45 -12.07 -18.11 13.10
CA ALA A 45 -13.32 -18.46 13.75
C ALA A 45 -13.97 -17.24 14.44
N GLY A 46 -15.20 -16.93 14.09
CA GLY A 46 -15.93 -15.75 14.59
C GLY A 46 -15.91 -14.54 13.66
N ASP A 47 -15.07 -14.55 12.63
CA ASP A 47 -15.12 -13.51 11.60
C ASP A 47 -16.37 -13.62 10.74
N CYS A 48 -16.81 -12.49 10.24
CA CYS A 48 -17.89 -12.41 9.26
C CYS A 48 -17.45 -11.51 8.10
N TRP A 49 -18.10 -11.67 6.95
CA TRP A 49 -17.91 -10.76 5.84
C TRP A 49 -18.32 -9.34 6.25
N PRO A 50 -17.45 -8.34 6.09
CA PRO A 50 -17.73 -6.98 6.55
C PRO A 50 -18.72 -6.26 5.64
N SER A 51 -19.47 -5.32 6.22
CA SER A 51 -20.43 -4.48 5.51
C SER A 51 -20.14 -3.01 5.76
N CYS A 52 -20.33 -2.19 4.73
CA CYS A 52 -20.20 -0.75 4.80
C CYS A 52 -21.22 -0.15 5.80
N PRO A 53 -20.79 0.67 6.77
CA PRO A 53 -21.71 1.27 7.73
C PRO A 53 -22.64 2.32 7.10
N THR A 54 -22.26 2.88 5.95
CA THR A 54 -23.03 3.91 5.24
C THR A 54 -24.10 3.28 4.34
N CYS A 55 -23.73 2.52 3.30
CA CYS A 55 -24.69 1.96 2.35
C CYS A 55 -25.22 0.57 2.73
N LYS A 56 -24.68 -0.06 3.77
CA LYS A 56 -25.01 -1.41 4.26
C LYS A 56 -24.69 -2.55 3.29
N LYS A 57 -24.10 -2.27 2.12
CA LYS A 57 -23.62 -3.30 1.19
C LYS A 57 -22.40 -4.00 1.80
N GLU A 58 -22.20 -5.26 1.44
CA GLU A 58 -20.99 -6.01 1.80
C GLU A 58 -19.79 -5.43 1.06
N LEU A 59 -18.66 -5.26 1.78
CA LEU A 59 -17.42 -4.72 1.21
C LEU A 59 -16.85 -5.71 0.18
N THR A 60 -16.14 -5.19 -0.80
CA THR A 60 -15.34 -6.00 -1.71
C THR A 60 -14.02 -6.35 -1.03
N PHE A 61 -13.63 -7.63 -1.06
CA PHE A 61 -12.29 -8.06 -0.68
C PHE A 61 -11.33 -7.67 -1.79
N ILE A 62 -10.34 -6.86 -1.47
CA ILE A 62 -9.36 -6.37 -2.44
C ILE A 62 -8.16 -7.31 -2.48
N ASN A 63 -7.41 -7.36 -1.41
CA ASN A 63 -6.20 -8.16 -1.32
C ASN A 63 -5.86 -8.55 0.12
N GLN A 64 -4.88 -9.41 0.26
CA GLN A 64 -4.18 -9.65 1.50
C GLN A 64 -2.68 -9.71 1.27
N ILE A 65 -1.91 -9.20 2.23
CA ILE A 65 -0.44 -9.14 2.19
C ILE A 65 0.12 -9.84 3.42
N PHE A 66 0.95 -10.85 3.22
CA PHE A 66 1.68 -11.50 4.30
C PHE A 66 3.02 -10.79 4.52
N ASP A 67 3.17 -10.22 5.70
CA ASP A 67 4.41 -9.62 6.17
C ASP A 67 5.22 -10.67 6.93
N GLU A 68 6.22 -11.24 6.25
CA GLU A 68 7.10 -12.26 6.83
C GLU A 68 7.93 -11.73 8.02
N LYS A 69 8.27 -10.43 8.02
CA LYS A 69 9.09 -9.83 9.09
C LYS A 69 8.32 -9.76 10.42
N GLU A 70 7.02 -9.51 10.33
CA GLU A 70 6.14 -9.39 11.51
C GLU A 70 5.31 -10.65 11.77
N ASP A 71 5.37 -11.65 10.89
CA ASP A 71 4.51 -12.83 10.91
C ASP A 71 3.02 -12.44 11.03
N THR A 72 2.61 -11.51 10.17
CA THR A 72 1.29 -10.90 10.20
C THR A 72 0.67 -10.88 8.81
N LEU A 73 -0.60 -11.26 8.71
CA LEU A 73 -1.39 -11.15 7.48
C LEU A 73 -2.31 -9.94 7.57
N PHE A 74 -2.12 -9.00 6.65
CA PHE A 74 -2.96 -7.84 6.46
C PHE A 74 -4.02 -8.16 5.41
N VAL A 75 -5.32 -7.98 5.73
CA VAL A 75 -6.46 -8.33 4.86
C VAL A 75 -7.32 -7.10 4.65
N PHE A 76 -7.48 -6.65 3.41
CA PHE A 76 -8.10 -5.39 3.06
C PHE A 76 -9.42 -5.55 2.31
N PHE A 77 -10.43 -4.84 2.79
CA PHE A 77 -11.77 -4.73 2.21
C PHE A 77 -12.14 -3.27 2.00
N TYR A 78 -12.88 -3.00 0.92
CA TYR A 78 -13.22 -1.64 0.50
C TYR A 78 -14.67 -1.54 -0.02
N CYS A 79 -15.31 -0.39 0.17
CA CYS A 79 -16.65 -0.10 -0.36
C CYS A 79 -16.55 0.65 -1.69
N ASN A 80 -16.83 -0.01 -2.79
CA ASN A 80 -16.80 0.62 -4.12
C ASN A 80 -17.90 1.69 -4.32
N GLU A 81 -18.97 1.66 -3.50
CA GLU A 81 -20.09 2.61 -3.61
C GLU A 81 -19.83 3.92 -2.85
N CYS A 82 -19.23 3.77 -1.66
CA CYS A 82 -19.04 4.89 -0.74
C CYS A 82 -17.58 5.31 -0.62
N GLY A 83 -16.68 4.70 -1.36
CA GLY A 83 -15.25 4.77 -1.20
C GLY A 83 -14.68 6.11 -0.75
N PRO A 84 -13.55 6.13 -0.08
CA PRO A 84 -12.93 7.34 0.45
C PRO A 84 -12.42 8.22 -0.70
N TRP A 85 -13.31 9.04 -1.22
CA TRP A 85 -12.96 10.13 -2.14
C TRP A 85 -12.59 11.40 -1.39
N GLY A 86 -12.60 11.36 -0.06
CA GLY A 86 -12.30 12.45 0.84
C GLY A 86 -11.27 12.06 1.88
N LEU A 87 -10.53 13.05 2.35
CA LEU A 87 -9.51 12.92 3.38
C LEU A 87 -10.19 12.92 4.75
N GLY A 88 -10.07 11.84 5.51
CA GLY A 88 -10.32 11.91 6.94
C GLY A 88 -11.07 10.75 7.60
N ASP A 89 -11.13 10.84 8.93
CA ASP A 89 -11.72 9.85 9.85
C ASP A 89 -13.22 9.62 9.69
N GLU A 90 -13.93 10.48 8.95
CA GLU A 90 -15.38 10.37 8.71
C GLU A 90 -15.76 9.12 7.91
N GLU A 91 -14.77 8.45 7.34
CA GLU A 91 -14.92 7.31 6.43
C GLU A 91 -14.58 5.96 7.07
N LYS A 92 -14.34 5.94 8.40
CA LYS A 92 -14.10 4.68 9.12
C LYS A 92 -15.24 3.70 8.92
N GLY A 93 -14.87 2.54 8.35
CA GLY A 93 -15.78 1.45 8.08
C GLY A 93 -16.28 1.37 6.63
N GLN A 94 -15.99 2.35 5.77
CA GLN A 94 -16.15 2.23 4.32
C GLN A 94 -15.01 1.40 3.72
N TRP A 95 -13.97 1.18 4.50
CA TRP A 95 -12.92 0.21 4.30
C TRP A 95 -12.58 -0.47 5.62
N ILE A 96 -12.01 -1.65 5.56
CA ILE A 96 -11.56 -2.42 6.72
C ILE A 96 -10.23 -3.07 6.40
N ALA A 97 -9.24 -2.86 7.27
CA ALA A 97 -8.01 -3.59 7.29
C ALA A 97 -7.98 -4.48 8.54
N ARG A 98 -7.95 -5.80 8.36
CA ARG A 98 -7.76 -6.76 9.45
C ARG A 98 -6.31 -7.21 9.50
N GLN A 99 -5.80 -7.41 10.69
CA GLN A 99 -4.46 -7.94 10.90
C GLN A 99 -4.55 -9.23 11.71
N TYR A 100 -4.00 -10.30 11.16
CA TYR A 100 -3.92 -11.60 11.81
C TYR A 100 -2.46 -11.93 12.12
N LYS A 101 -2.15 -12.08 13.41
CA LYS A 101 -0.80 -12.49 13.86
C LYS A 101 -0.66 -13.98 13.75
N LYS A 102 0.47 -14.45 13.20
CA LYS A 102 0.79 -15.87 13.00
C LYS A 102 -0.33 -16.63 12.30
N PRO A 103 -0.73 -16.19 11.08
CA PRO A 103 -1.80 -16.86 10.36
C PRO A 103 -1.43 -18.32 10.09
N ALA A 104 -2.38 -19.23 10.29
CA ALA A 104 -2.14 -20.66 10.11
C ALA A 104 -3.28 -21.29 9.30
N ILE A 105 -2.96 -22.31 8.50
CA ILE A 105 -3.93 -22.99 7.63
C ILE A 105 -5.06 -23.61 8.46
N GLU A 106 -4.73 -24.17 9.62
CA GLU A 106 -5.67 -24.80 10.55
C GLU A 106 -6.66 -23.80 11.19
N ASN A 107 -6.33 -22.51 11.18
CA ASN A 107 -7.19 -21.45 11.72
C ASN A 107 -8.15 -20.88 10.67
N ILE A 108 -7.98 -21.27 9.41
CA ILE A 108 -8.82 -20.73 8.32
C ILE A 108 -10.27 -21.10 8.56
N SER A 109 -11.11 -20.07 8.65
CA SER A 109 -12.58 -20.16 8.64
C SER A 109 -13.09 -19.50 7.37
N GLU A 110 -13.77 -20.28 6.53
CA GLU A 110 -14.35 -19.72 5.30
C GLU A 110 -15.51 -18.79 5.64
N ILE A 111 -15.35 -17.52 5.28
CA ILE A 111 -16.42 -16.55 5.28
C ILE A 111 -16.88 -16.32 3.83
N GLN A 112 -18.18 -16.18 3.62
CA GLN A 112 -18.73 -15.98 2.29
C GLN A 112 -19.57 -14.71 2.25
N ARG A 113 -19.51 -14.03 1.10
CA ARG A 113 -20.46 -12.98 0.74
C ARG A 113 -21.85 -13.57 0.59
N LYS A 114 -22.86 -12.87 1.09
CA LYS A 114 -24.28 -13.24 0.89
C LYS A 114 -24.80 -12.76 -0.46
N ASN A 115 -24.29 -11.61 -0.90
CA ASN A 115 -24.72 -10.98 -2.14
C ASN A 115 -23.63 -11.11 -3.21
N LYS A 116 -24.04 -11.14 -4.48
CA LYS A 116 -23.09 -11.10 -5.60
C LYS A 116 -22.27 -9.78 -5.54
N ASP A 117 -20.98 -9.89 -5.74
CA ASP A 117 -20.13 -8.69 -5.91
C ASP A 117 -20.41 -8.07 -7.29
N GLU A 118 -20.70 -6.78 -7.31
CA GLU A 118 -20.89 -6.02 -8.56
C GLU A 118 -19.54 -5.66 -9.20
N PHE A 119 -18.50 -5.56 -8.37
CA PHE A 119 -17.13 -5.22 -8.79
C PHE A 119 -16.11 -6.21 -8.17
N PRO A 120 -16.16 -7.50 -8.58
CA PRO A 120 -15.29 -8.49 -8.01
C PRO A 120 -13.85 -8.25 -8.47
N ILE A 121 -12.92 -8.39 -7.55
CA ILE A 121 -11.49 -8.41 -7.88
C ILE A 121 -11.12 -9.79 -8.41
N THR A 122 -10.45 -9.84 -9.56
CA THR A 122 -9.98 -11.09 -10.13
C THR A 122 -8.97 -11.76 -9.20
N ALA A 123 -9.17 -13.06 -8.95
CA ALA A 123 -8.33 -13.84 -8.06
C ALA A 123 -6.95 -14.04 -8.67
N CYS A 124 -5.94 -13.38 -8.09
CA CYS A 124 -4.55 -13.46 -8.50
C CYS A 124 -3.66 -13.95 -7.36
N SER A 125 -2.77 -14.89 -7.63
CA SER A 125 -1.61 -15.12 -6.77
C SER A 125 -0.65 -13.93 -6.82
N VAL A 126 0.31 -13.87 -5.90
CA VAL A 126 1.27 -12.77 -5.85
C VAL A 126 2.69 -13.32 -5.91
N SER A 127 3.46 -12.81 -6.86
CA SER A 127 4.92 -12.94 -6.85
C SER A 127 5.52 -11.82 -6.04
N THR A 128 6.48 -12.13 -5.18
CA THR A 128 7.17 -11.16 -4.34
C THR A 128 8.64 -11.02 -4.74
N ALA A 129 9.15 -9.80 -4.72
CA ALA A 129 10.55 -9.51 -4.98
C ALA A 129 11.05 -8.41 -4.02
N SER A 130 12.25 -8.60 -3.45
CA SER A 130 12.90 -7.51 -2.70
C SER A 130 13.21 -6.35 -3.63
N ALA A 131 12.91 -5.14 -3.19
CA ALA A 131 13.17 -3.90 -3.91
C ALA A 131 13.87 -2.89 -3.00
N MET A 132 14.84 -2.18 -3.55
CA MET A 132 15.44 -1.00 -2.92
C MET A 132 14.59 0.21 -3.31
N ILE A 133 14.17 1.01 -2.33
CA ILE A 133 13.22 2.10 -2.51
C ILE A 133 13.83 3.37 -1.91
N LEU A 134 13.82 4.45 -2.68
CA LEU A 134 14.10 5.80 -2.24
C LEU A 134 12.79 6.55 -2.02
N PRO A 135 12.78 7.64 -1.21
CA PRO A 135 11.62 8.52 -1.11
C PRO A 135 11.15 8.97 -2.49
N ASP A 136 9.88 9.28 -2.64
CA ASP A 136 9.43 9.99 -3.84
C ASP A 136 9.92 11.43 -3.86
N TRP A 137 10.03 12.04 -5.03
CA TRP A 137 10.36 13.47 -5.17
C TRP A 137 9.41 14.35 -4.36
N GLU A 138 8.12 14.04 -4.39
CA GLU A 138 7.07 14.79 -3.67
C GLU A 138 7.22 14.74 -2.13
N GLY A 139 7.95 13.77 -1.59
CA GLY A 139 8.22 13.63 -0.15
C GLY A 139 9.71 13.78 0.21
N ILE A 140 10.58 14.14 -0.73
CA ILE A 140 12.03 14.16 -0.47
C ILE A 140 12.42 15.23 0.55
N ASP A 141 11.77 16.38 0.55
CA ASP A 141 12.06 17.48 1.49
C ASP A 141 11.88 17.07 2.95
N SER A 142 10.84 16.29 3.23
CA SER A 142 10.57 15.78 4.59
C SER A 142 11.60 14.74 5.04
N VAL A 143 12.29 14.08 4.09
CA VAL A 143 13.30 13.06 4.39
C VAL A 143 14.72 13.65 4.36
N SER A 144 15.02 14.50 3.40
CA SER A 144 16.33 15.12 3.22
C SER A 144 16.26 16.38 2.37
N GLU A 145 16.15 17.55 2.99
CA GLU A 145 16.23 18.88 2.37
C GLU A 145 17.58 19.05 1.60
N GLU A 146 18.68 18.44 2.08
CA GLU A 146 19.99 18.52 1.39
C GLU A 146 19.95 17.86 0.00
N VAL A 147 19.12 16.83 -0.21
CA VAL A 147 18.99 16.17 -1.50
C VAL A 147 18.20 17.03 -2.46
N SER A 148 17.06 17.59 -2.04
CA SER A 148 16.23 18.47 -2.88
C SER A 148 16.98 19.75 -3.23
N ASP A 149 17.64 20.39 -2.27
CA ASP A 149 18.51 21.56 -2.50
C ASP A 149 19.58 21.29 -3.54
N LEU A 150 20.27 20.13 -3.44
CA LEU A 150 21.29 19.76 -4.40
C LEU A 150 20.72 19.52 -5.80
N CYS A 151 19.53 18.94 -5.91
CA CYS A 151 18.87 18.76 -7.19
C CYS A 151 18.52 20.12 -7.83
N CYS A 152 17.99 21.06 -7.05
CA CYS A 152 17.72 22.42 -7.49
C CYS A 152 19.02 23.19 -7.86
N GLU A 153 20.13 22.97 -7.13
CA GLU A 153 21.44 23.54 -7.51
C GLU A 153 21.98 23.02 -8.85
N ILE A 154 21.65 21.78 -9.20
CA ILE A 154 22.10 21.14 -10.46
C ILE A 154 21.24 21.60 -11.63
N ASP A 155 19.92 21.58 -11.47
CA ASP A 155 18.95 22.03 -12.47
C ASP A 155 17.71 22.62 -11.75
N ASP A 156 17.61 23.95 -11.76
CA ASP A 156 16.52 24.68 -11.11
C ASP A 156 15.18 24.60 -11.90
N ASP A 157 15.27 24.31 -13.20
CA ASP A 157 14.08 24.17 -14.05
C ASP A 157 13.42 22.78 -13.93
N SER A 158 14.22 21.72 -13.68
CA SER A 158 13.74 20.33 -13.64
C SER A 158 14.46 19.49 -12.56
N PRO A 159 14.44 19.89 -11.27
CA PRO A 159 15.17 19.22 -10.21
C PRO A 159 14.70 17.76 -9.98
N TRP A 160 13.42 17.45 -10.25
CA TRP A 160 12.88 16.09 -10.18
C TRP A 160 13.53 15.15 -11.21
N GLU A 161 13.89 15.62 -12.41
CA GLU A 161 14.60 14.80 -13.40
C GLU A 161 16.00 14.44 -12.92
N VAL A 162 16.70 15.38 -12.27
CA VAL A 162 18.01 15.13 -11.64
C VAL A 162 17.89 14.06 -10.56
N TYR A 163 16.83 14.14 -9.73
CA TYR A 163 16.54 13.17 -8.69
C TYR A 163 16.26 11.78 -9.27
N GLU A 164 15.34 11.68 -10.25
CA GLU A 164 14.98 10.42 -10.90
C GLU A 164 16.18 9.73 -11.56
N GLU A 165 17.06 10.49 -12.22
CA GLU A 165 18.32 9.93 -12.71
C GLU A 165 19.17 9.34 -11.58
N GLY A 166 19.18 9.96 -10.39
CA GLY A 166 19.82 9.43 -9.19
C GLY A 166 19.21 8.11 -8.74
N VAL A 167 17.88 8.03 -8.69
CA VAL A 167 17.12 6.81 -8.36
C VAL A 167 17.45 5.66 -9.32
N ILE A 168 17.47 5.96 -10.64
CA ILE A 168 17.82 4.98 -11.69
C ILE A 168 19.28 4.50 -11.52
N ARG A 169 20.23 5.42 -11.28
CA ARG A 169 21.63 5.05 -11.04
C ARG A 169 21.81 4.19 -9.79
N ALA A 170 21.01 4.46 -8.75
CA ALA A 170 20.99 3.66 -7.52
C ALA A 170 20.31 2.29 -7.72
N LYS A 171 19.68 2.04 -8.88
CA LYS A 171 18.88 0.85 -9.19
C LYS A 171 17.73 0.62 -8.21
N CYS A 172 17.16 1.69 -7.72
CA CYS A 172 15.97 1.67 -6.89
C CYS A 172 14.70 1.54 -7.75
N LEU A 173 13.62 1.07 -7.12
CA LEU A 173 12.31 1.01 -7.75
C LEU A 173 11.87 2.43 -8.15
N ASN A 174 11.46 2.61 -9.40
CA ASN A 174 11.10 3.90 -9.96
C ASN A 174 9.75 3.89 -10.71
N ASP A 175 8.94 2.88 -10.50
CA ASP A 175 7.60 2.73 -11.06
C ASP A 175 6.57 2.62 -9.94
N TYR A 176 5.33 3.00 -10.24
CA TYR A 176 4.21 2.70 -9.38
C TYR A 176 4.08 1.18 -9.25
N SER A 177 3.82 0.70 -8.07
CA SER A 177 3.75 -0.72 -7.78
C SER A 177 3.07 -0.97 -6.44
N THR A 178 2.44 -2.11 -6.28
CA THR A 178 2.04 -2.60 -4.96
C THR A 178 3.27 -3.00 -4.17
N ILE A 179 3.50 -2.36 -3.00
CA ILE A 179 4.66 -2.60 -2.14
C ILE A 179 4.30 -2.70 -0.66
N LEU A 180 5.12 -3.44 0.07
CA LEU A 180 5.12 -3.49 1.53
C LEU A 180 6.44 -2.93 2.05
N GLY A 181 6.38 -1.90 2.90
CA GLY A 181 7.56 -1.20 3.43
C GLY A 181 8.28 -0.32 2.40
N GLY A 182 9.44 0.20 2.76
CA GLY A 182 10.15 1.19 1.96
C GLY A 182 9.62 2.60 2.15
N TYR A 183 9.31 3.28 1.05
CA TYR A 183 8.67 4.60 1.00
C TYR A 183 7.49 4.59 0.03
N PRO A 184 6.47 5.43 0.26
CA PRO A 184 5.38 5.60 -0.70
C PRO A 184 5.88 6.28 -1.97
N ARG A 185 5.19 6.00 -3.09
CA ARG A 185 5.30 6.78 -4.31
C ARG A 185 3.99 7.54 -4.52
N TYR A 186 4.05 8.85 -4.40
CA TYR A 186 2.87 9.71 -4.39
C TYR A 186 2.35 10.04 -5.79
N VAL A 187 1.03 10.19 -5.92
CA VAL A 187 0.36 10.65 -7.15
C VAL A 187 0.02 12.13 -7.08
N GLN A 188 -0.40 12.62 -5.91
CA GLN A 188 -0.89 13.99 -5.72
C GLN A 188 -0.07 14.80 -4.71
N GLY A 189 1.00 14.23 -4.16
CA GLY A 189 1.86 14.86 -3.17
C GLY A 189 1.91 14.12 -1.85
N GLU A 190 2.81 14.56 -0.97
CA GLU A 190 3.07 13.90 0.30
C GLU A 190 1.81 13.81 1.16
N ALA A 191 1.52 12.62 1.66
CA ALA A 191 0.47 12.34 2.63
C ALA A 191 1.08 11.94 3.97
N SER A 192 0.48 12.42 5.05
CA SER A 192 0.85 12.07 6.42
C SER A 192 -0.37 11.75 7.26
N ALA A 193 -0.20 10.91 8.25
CA ALA A 193 -1.26 10.52 9.16
C ALA A 193 -0.79 10.60 10.61
N THR A 194 -1.71 10.92 11.51
CA THR A 194 -1.46 11.01 12.95
C THR A 194 -2.28 9.96 13.69
N CYS A 195 -1.63 9.21 14.55
CA CYS A 195 -2.29 8.19 15.37
C CYS A 195 -3.25 8.82 16.38
N VAL A 196 -4.52 8.40 16.37
CA VAL A 196 -5.55 8.92 17.26
C VAL A 196 -5.34 8.52 18.73
N LYS A 197 -4.51 7.49 19.01
CA LYS A 197 -4.24 7.03 20.39
C LYS A 197 -3.07 7.74 21.06
N CYS A 198 -1.97 7.99 20.33
CA CYS A 198 -0.76 8.60 20.90
C CYS A 198 -0.39 9.96 20.29
N ASN A 199 -1.10 10.38 19.25
CA ASN A 199 -0.85 11.62 18.53
C ASN A 199 0.55 11.72 17.90
N SER A 200 1.19 10.55 17.68
CA SER A 200 2.45 10.46 16.94
C SER A 200 2.17 10.32 15.44
N GLU A 201 3.08 10.79 14.63
CA GLU A 201 3.07 10.54 13.19
C GLU A 201 3.09 9.03 12.91
N MET A 202 2.31 8.60 11.93
CA MET A 202 2.23 7.20 11.51
C MET A 202 3.26 6.93 10.41
N GLU A 203 3.80 5.73 10.39
CA GLU A 203 4.79 5.30 9.41
C GLU A 203 4.10 4.67 8.19
N PHE A 204 4.64 4.91 7.00
CA PHE A 204 4.22 4.20 5.81
C PHE A 204 4.38 2.68 6.00
N TYR A 205 3.33 1.94 5.71
CA TYR A 205 3.30 0.49 5.85
C TYR A 205 3.25 -0.23 4.51
N ALA A 206 2.31 0.15 3.65
CA ALA A 206 2.12 -0.47 2.34
C ALA A 206 1.40 0.48 1.38
N GLN A 207 1.54 0.26 0.10
CA GLN A 207 0.66 0.82 -0.92
C GLN A 207 0.15 -0.27 -1.85
N ILE A 208 -1.07 -0.08 -2.36
CA ILE A 208 -1.70 -0.96 -3.33
C ILE A 208 -1.97 -0.13 -4.58
N ASP A 209 -1.34 -0.52 -5.67
CA ASP A 209 -1.50 0.11 -6.98
C ASP A 209 -2.81 -0.34 -7.66
N SER A 210 -3.20 0.37 -8.70
CA SER A 210 -4.14 -0.14 -9.70
C SER A 210 -3.48 -1.28 -10.44
N GLU A 211 -4.13 -2.45 -10.50
CA GLU A 211 -3.52 -3.70 -10.97
C GLU A 211 -4.40 -4.34 -12.04
N ASP A 212 -3.96 -4.28 -13.30
CA ASP A 212 -4.72 -4.78 -14.45
C ASP A 212 -5.06 -6.28 -14.33
N GLU A 213 -4.13 -7.12 -13.87
CA GLU A 213 -4.33 -8.55 -13.71
C GLU A 213 -5.43 -8.87 -12.68
N ALA A 214 -5.58 -8.01 -11.68
CA ALA A 214 -6.62 -8.12 -10.65
C ALA A 214 -7.92 -7.41 -11.03
N GLU A 215 -7.97 -6.72 -12.17
CA GLU A 215 -9.07 -5.83 -12.57
C GLU A 215 -9.37 -4.78 -11.50
N LEU A 216 -8.31 -4.30 -10.81
CA LEU A 216 -8.38 -3.30 -9.75
C LEU A 216 -7.99 -1.93 -10.28
N MET A 217 -8.87 -0.96 -10.10
CA MET A 217 -8.64 0.43 -10.52
C MET A 217 -9.02 1.38 -9.38
N TRP A 218 -8.08 2.22 -8.95
CA TRP A 218 -8.32 3.26 -7.97
C TRP A 218 -8.54 4.61 -8.66
N GLY A 219 -9.80 5.01 -8.81
CA GLY A 219 -10.12 6.25 -9.52
C GLY A 219 -9.58 6.28 -10.95
N ASP A 220 -8.74 7.25 -11.25
CA ASP A 220 -8.03 7.37 -12.53
C ASP A 220 -6.56 6.95 -12.31
N VAL A 221 -6.31 5.65 -12.40
CA VAL A 221 -4.99 4.99 -12.23
C VAL A 221 -4.28 5.44 -10.94
N GLY A 222 -4.98 5.35 -9.82
CA GLY A 222 -4.46 5.80 -8.52
C GLY A 222 -3.84 4.69 -7.69
N LEU A 223 -3.49 5.06 -6.45
CA LEU A 223 -2.95 4.20 -5.40
C LEU A 223 -3.67 4.41 -4.08
N VAL A 224 -3.70 3.36 -3.28
CA VAL A 224 -4.10 3.42 -1.87
C VAL A 224 -2.86 3.21 -1.02
N TYR A 225 -2.66 4.10 -0.05
CA TYR A 225 -1.56 4.07 0.91
C TYR A 225 -2.07 3.69 2.29
N PHE A 226 -1.32 2.87 3.00
CA PHE A 226 -1.56 2.54 4.39
C PHE A 226 -0.43 3.07 5.26
N TYR A 227 -0.81 3.84 6.27
CA TYR A 227 0.06 4.30 7.33
C TYR A 227 -0.31 3.59 8.63
N ARG A 228 0.67 3.21 9.42
CA ARG A 228 0.48 2.45 10.65
C ARG A 228 1.26 3.08 11.80
N CYS A 229 0.64 3.14 12.98
CA CYS A 229 1.32 3.60 14.17
C CYS A 229 2.37 2.57 14.63
N SER A 230 3.59 3.01 14.92
CA SER A 230 4.66 2.14 15.42
C SER A 230 4.35 1.55 16.80
N GLU A 231 3.65 2.30 17.68
CA GLU A 231 3.27 1.86 19.02
C GLU A 231 1.91 1.12 19.04
N HIS A 232 0.93 1.61 18.25
CA HIS A 232 -0.42 1.05 18.18
C HIS A 232 -0.64 0.43 16.80
N LYS A 233 -0.06 -0.75 16.57
CA LYS A 233 -0.04 -1.40 15.25
C LYS A 233 -1.42 -1.73 14.67
N ASP A 234 -2.46 -1.71 15.49
CA ASP A 234 -3.87 -1.86 15.08
C ASP A 234 -4.46 -0.54 14.54
N GLU A 235 -3.81 0.60 14.81
CA GLU A 235 -4.21 1.89 14.24
C GLU A 235 -3.60 2.02 12.86
N ILE A 236 -4.49 2.01 11.87
CA ILE A 236 -4.15 2.13 10.44
C ILE A 236 -4.91 3.33 9.90
N HIS A 237 -4.25 4.10 9.07
CA HIS A 237 -4.83 5.15 8.25
C HIS A 237 -4.72 4.77 6.79
N LEU A 238 -5.75 5.06 6.01
CA LEU A 238 -5.80 4.87 4.57
C LEU A 238 -5.87 6.23 3.89
N GLU A 239 -5.07 6.41 2.87
CA GLU A 239 -5.10 7.53 1.93
C GLU A 239 -5.26 6.99 0.52
N LEU A 240 -6.10 7.64 -0.30
CA LEU A 240 -6.25 7.32 -1.72
C LEU A 240 -5.86 8.54 -2.55
N GLN A 241 -4.99 8.36 -3.52
CA GLN A 241 -4.65 9.38 -4.50
C GLN A 241 -4.83 8.82 -5.91
N CYS A 242 -5.28 9.64 -6.86
CA CYS A 242 -5.41 9.29 -8.28
C CYS A 242 -5.09 10.51 -9.15
N HIS A 243 -4.87 10.27 -10.44
CA HIS A 243 -4.55 11.33 -11.42
C HIS A 243 -5.75 12.21 -11.75
#